data_ecbae6aadd3d20c332453529a7faa664
#
_entry.id   ecbae6aadd3d20c332453529a7faa664
#
_cell.length_a   1.000
_cell.length_b   1.000
_cell.length_c   1.000
_cell.angle_alpha   90.00
_cell.angle_beta   90.00
_cell.angle_gamma   90.00
#
_symmetry.space_group_name_H-M   'P 1'
#
loop_
_entity.id
_entity.type
_entity.pdbx_description
1 polymer ?
#
loop_
_entity_poly.entity_id
_entity_poly.type
_entity_poly.pdbx_seq_one_letter_code
_entity_poly.pdbx_strand_id
1 'polypeptide(L)'
;MSRLDPHYKNKPLCKIPVVLLLLFSGLFAYGISSSAANLEISIALLGMDEEKHIPLSLLQPVIDDSGLAGAEQGISDNNTTGQFTGQSFKLEAVRVKADQSSSQAFLDLYASGTRLFLLNLPLDKLKEVADMPEAKQSLLFNIGAMDDELRTHICYPNLLHTIPSRAMLADALAQYLTWKRWNEWFLVVGRHPPDKAFAKALQRAAKRYGHKIVEQKQWTFEPGARRTDSGHTREQEEVNAFSQVGDYDILIVADEQDEFGEFLSYRTYLPRPVGGTQGLSPAAWSGVHEQWGATQFQRRFREKNQRWMSDRDYSAWLAVRSIGEASTRSASNQAEKLKGFILSSDFNLAAFKGRPVTYREWNGQLRQPLLISSPRLTISVSPQKGFLHQFSTLDTLGYDRAESQCGK
;
A
#
# COMPACT_ATOMS: atom_id res chain seq x y z
N MET A 1 -8.13 -43.65 -46.17
CA MET A 1 -8.98 -44.05 -47.29
C MET A 1 -10.08 -43.03 -47.47
N SER A 2 -10.16 -42.56 -48.76
CA SER A 2 -11.22 -41.82 -49.45
C SER A 2 -11.58 -40.44 -48.95
N ARG A 3 -11.75 -39.45 -49.79
CA ARG A 3 -11.45 -39.13 -51.22
C ARG A 3 -11.56 -37.61 -51.31
N LEU A 4 -10.64 -37.04 -52.05
CA LEU A 4 -10.68 -35.66 -52.54
C LEU A 4 -11.75 -35.53 -53.61
N ASP A 5 -12.49 -34.47 -53.65
CA ASP A 5 -13.31 -34.07 -54.80
C ASP A 5 -12.94 -32.63 -55.24
N PRO A 6 -12.57 -32.46 -56.54
CA PRO A 6 -12.13 -31.19 -57.08
C PRO A 6 -13.18 -30.61 -58.02
N HIS A 7 -13.76 -29.45 -57.71
CA HIS A 7 -14.41 -28.60 -58.72
C HIS A 7 -14.51 -27.15 -58.23
N TYR A 8 -13.54 -26.34 -58.66
CA TYR A 8 -13.77 -24.88 -58.72
C TYR A 8 -13.52 -24.39 -60.15
N LYS A 9 -14.61 -24.08 -60.84
CA LYS A 9 -14.60 -23.57 -62.22
C LYS A 9 -14.28 -22.06 -62.23
N ASN A 10 -13.34 -21.69 -63.11
CA ASN A 10 -12.99 -20.36 -63.55
C ASN A 10 -14.23 -19.54 -64.01
N LYS A 11 -14.33 -18.29 -63.56
CA LYS A 11 -15.15 -17.25 -64.21
C LYS A 11 -14.25 -16.13 -64.69
N PRO A 12 -14.58 -15.50 -65.84
CA PRO A 12 -13.68 -14.63 -66.61
C PRO A 12 -13.61 -13.19 -66.07
N LEU A 13 -12.44 -12.57 -66.30
CA LEU A 13 -12.16 -11.14 -66.07
C LEU A 13 -13.06 -10.24 -66.92
N CYS A 14 -13.77 -9.37 -66.27
CA CYS A 14 -14.46 -8.25 -66.90
C CYS A 14 -13.47 -7.07 -67.03
N LYS A 15 -13.11 -6.75 -68.27
CA LYS A 15 -12.29 -5.55 -68.61
C LYS A 15 -13.18 -4.30 -68.50
N ILE A 16 -12.84 -3.36 -67.56
CA ILE A 16 -13.40 -2.02 -67.53
C ILE A 16 -12.34 -1.05 -68.02
N PRO A 17 -12.66 -0.10 -68.93
CA PRO A 17 -11.67 0.71 -69.61
C PRO A 17 -11.17 1.88 -68.70
N VAL A 18 -9.89 2.12 -68.84
CA VAL A 18 -9.17 3.28 -68.29
C VAL A 18 -9.49 4.48 -69.13
N VAL A 19 -10.37 5.38 -68.69
CA VAL A 19 -10.39 6.80 -69.08
C VAL A 19 -11.23 7.55 -68.04
N LEU A 20 -10.61 8.21 -67.09
CA LEU A 20 -10.85 9.54 -66.54
C LEU A 20 -9.97 9.80 -65.34
N LEU A 21 -8.74 10.14 -65.64
CA LEU A 21 -7.81 10.69 -64.66
C LEU A 21 -7.45 12.06 -65.16
N LEU A 22 -7.66 13.03 -64.32
CA LEU A 22 -7.11 14.40 -64.37
C LEU A 22 -8.26 15.40 -64.08
N LEU A 23 -8.40 15.76 -62.82
CA LEU A 23 -8.75 17.09 -62.27
C LEU A 23 -9.23 16.92 -60.80
N PHE A 24 -8.29 16.65 -59.92
CA PHE A 24 -8.45 16.96 -58.49
C PHE A 24 -7.06 17.24 -57.89
N SER A 25 -6.42 18.28 -58.37
CA SER A 25 -5.28 18.92 -57.75
C SER A 25 -5.79 20.04 -56.84
N GLY A 26 -5.44 19.96 -55.56
CA GLY A 26 -5.42 21.15 -54.71
C GLY A 26 -6.46 21.23 -53.60
N LEU A 27 -6.43 20.29 -52.65
CA LEU A 27 -6.74 20.62 -51.27
C LEU A 27 -5.63 20.02 -50.41
N PHE A 28 -4.54 20.75 -50.28
CA PHE A 28 -3.60 20.56 -49.16
C PHE A 28 -4.41 20.88 -47.88
N ALA A 29 -4.98 19.86 -47.27
CA ALA A 29 -5.38 19.92 -45.90
C ALA A 29 -4.12 20.17 -45.09
N TYR A 30 -3.87 21.42 -44.73
CA TYR A 30 -2.99 21.73 -43.60
C TYR A 30 -3.58 21.03 -42.39
N GLY A 31 -3.12 19.82 -42.14
CA GLY A 31 -3.28 19.17 -40.87
C GLY A 31 -2.58 20.08 -39.85
N ILE A 32 -3.37 20.88 -39.15
CA ILE A 32 -2.93 21.51 -37.93
C ILE A 32 -2.68 20.34 -37.01
N SER A 33 -1.43 19.88 -36.99
CA SER A 33 -0.92 19.07 -35.89
C SER A 33 -1.03 19.96 -34.66
N SER A 34 -2.18 19.91 -34.00
CA SER A 34 -2.29 20.35 -32.63
C SER A 34 -1.28 19.50 -31.85
N SER A 35 -0.08 20.03 -31.67
CA SER A 35 0.84 19.56 -30.65
C SER A 35 0.06 19.74 -29.34
N ALA A 36 -0.64 18.70 -28.91
CA ALA A 36 -1.22 18.68 -27.58
C ALA A 36 -0.07 19.01 -26.62
N ALA A 37 -0.18 20.15 -25.94
CA ALA A 37 0.83 20.56 -24.98
C ALA A 37 1.05 19.41 -24.02
N ASN A 38 2.29 18.90 -23.96
CA ASN A 38 2.63 17.76 -23.12
C ASN A 38 2.39 18.19 -21.66
N LEU A 39 1.41 17.61 -20.99
CA LEU A 39 1.09 17.94 -19.61
C LEU A 39 2.16 17.33 -18.71
N GLU A 40 2.99 18.19 -18.12
CA GLU A 40 4.01 17.75 -17.16
C GLU A 40 3.44 17.72 -15.75
N ILE A 41 3.65 16.58 -15.06
CA ILE A 41 3.19 16.32 -13.70
C ILE A 41 4.42 16.06 -12.82
N SER A 42 4.76 17.05 -11.97
CA SER A 42 5.87 16.96 -11.02
C SER A 42 5.35 16.46 -9.67
N ILE A 43 5.98 15.40 -9.17
CA ILE A 43 5.67 14.76 -7.90
C ILE A 43 6.93 14.77 -7.05
N ALA A 44 6.83 15.13 -5.77
CA ALA A 44 7.93 15.00 -4.84
C ALA A 44 7.67 13.88 -3.82
N LEU A 45 8.70 13.12 -3.50
CA LEU A 45 8.72 12.22 -2.36
C LEU A 45 9.61 12.85 -1.27
N LEU A 46 9.02 13.15 -0.13
CA LEU A 46 9.72 13.58 1.07
C LEU A 46 9.72 12.44 2.08
N GLY A 47 10.88 11.89 2.35
CA GLY A 47 11.09 10.80 3.30
C GLY A 47 12.03 11.18 4.42
N MET A 48 12.01 10.40 5.50
CA MET A 48 12.99 10.46 6.58
C MET A 48 13.80 9.18 6.60
N ASP A 49 15.10 9.31 6.85
CA ASP A 49 15.96 8.16 7.10
C ASP A 49 15.54 7.52 8.43
N GLU A 50 15.19 6.24 8.38
CA GLU A 50 14.92 5.47 9.60
C GLU A 50 16.22 5.07 10.27
N GLU A 51 16.20 4.99 11.59
CA GLU A 51 17.30 4.36 12.32
C GLU A 51 17.47 2.92 11.83
N LYS A 52 18.70 2.57 11.47
CA LYS A 52 18.99 1.22 10.96
C LYS A 52 18.75 0.20 12.06
N HIS A 53 17.63 -0.46 11.98
CA HIS A 53 17.38 -1.62 12.83
C HIS A 53 18.26 -2.79 12.40
N ILE A 54 18.86 -3.48 13.38
CA ILE A 54 19.65 -4.67 13.10
C ILE A 54 18.67 -5.83 12.90
N PRO A 55 18.54 -6.40 11.69
CA PRO A 55 17.58 -7.46 11.45
C PRO A 55 17.86 -8.70 12.31
N LEU A 56 16.83 -9.43 12.69
CA LEU A 56 16.97 -10.69 13.48
C LEU A 56 17.77 -11.76 12.72
N SER A 57 17.73 -11.75 11.41
CA SER A 57 18.46 -12.66 10.55
C SER A 57 19.34 -11.91 9.55
N LEU A 58 20.57 -12.37 9.36
CA LEU A 58 21.47 -11.87 8.31
C LEU A 58 20.92 -12.12 6.88
N LEU A 59 19.92 -12.99 6.74
CA LEU A 59 19.24 -13.24 5.45
C LEU A 59 18.13 -12.22 5.17
N GLN A 60 17.72 -11.43 6.16
CA GLN A 60 16.72 -10.40 6.02
C GLN A 60 17.35 -9.17 5.37
N PRO A 61 16.88 -8.73 4.19
CA PRO A 61 17.45 -7.58 3.52
C PRO A 61 17.15 -6.30 4.30
N VAL A 62 18.14 -5.45 4.44
CA VAL A 62 17.95 -4.06 4.90
C VAL A 62 17.43 -3.26 3.72
N ILE A 63 16.26 -2.65 3.87
CA ILE A 63 15.61 -1.86 2.82
C ILE A 63 15.85 -0.38 3.10
N ASP A 64 16.75 0.25 2.33
CA ASP A 64 17.10 1.67 2.49
C ASP A 64 16.23 2.59 1.61
N ASP A 65 15.54 2.07 0.61
CA ASP A 65 14.77 2.80 -0.41
C ASP A 65 13.26 2.54 -0.34
N SER A 66 12.78 2.11 0.82
CA SER A 66 11.35 1.81 1.03
C SER A 66 10.47 3.03 0.73
N GLY A 67 9.48 2.84 -0.13
CA GLY A 67 8.61 3.89 -0.66
C GLY A 67 9.16 4.55 -1.93
N LEU A 68 10.47 4.81 -2.03
CA LEU A 68 11.08 5.40 -3.23
C LEU A 68 10.97 4.47 -4.44
N ALA A 69 11.40 3.21 -4.27
CA ALA A 69 11.34 2.22 -5.35
C ALA A 69 9.90 2.01 -5.86
N GLY A 70 8.92 2.06 -4.95
CA GLY A 70 7.50 1.99 -5.31
C GLY A 70 7.02 3.21 -6.09
N ALA A 71 7.42 4.41 -5.68
CA ALA A 71 7.11 5.64 -6.40
C ALA A 71 7.70 5.64 -7.81
N GLU A 72 8.96 5.26 -7.95
CA GLU A 72 9.63 5.13 -9.26
C GLU A 72 8.95 4.11 -10.18
N GLN A 73 8.47 3.00 -9.63
CA GLN A 73 7.68 2.03 -10.40
C GLN A 73 6.37 2.66 -10.88
N GLY A 74 5.69 3.44 -10.02
CA GLY A 74 4.48 4.18 -10.37
C GLY A 74 4.71 5.22 -11.48
N ILE A 75 5.82 5.97 -11.41
CA ILE A 75 6.24 6.91 -12.46
C ILE A 75 6.45 6.20 -13.78
N SER A 76 7.16 5.07 -13.78
CA SER A 76 7.38 4.26 -14.98
C SER A 76 6.08 3.78 -15.60
N ASP A 77 5.15 3.29 -14.77
CA ASP A 77 3.84 2.82 -15.20
C ASP A 77 2.99 3.98 -15.77
N ASN A 78 3.01 5.16 -15.14
CA ASN A 78 2.31 6.35 -15.62
C ASN A 78 2.90 6.86 -16.94
N ASN A 79 4.23 6.91 -17.06
CA ASN A 79 4.89 7.37 -18.29
C ASN A 79 4.64 6.41 -19.47
N THR A 80 4.49 5.11 -19.23
CA THR A 80 4.09 4.15 -20.26
C THR A 80 2.72 4.52 -20.86
N THR A 81 1.75 4.90 -20.04
CA THR A 81 0.44 5.38 -20.49
C THR A 81 0.53 6.81 -21.05
N GLY A 82 1.37 7.64 -20.43
CA GLY A 82 1.56 9.05 -20.76
C GLY A 82 2.01 9.29 -22.20
N GLN A 83 2.79 8.35 -22.78
CA GLN A 83 3.18 8.39 -24.19
C GLN A 83 1.98 8.48 -25.15
N PHE A 84 0.85 7.91 -24.78
CA PHE A 84 -0.38 7.92 -25.59
C PHE A 84 -1.34 9.04 -25.20
N THR A 85 -1.24 9.58 -23.98
CA THR A 85 -2.12 10.61 -23.45
C THR A 85 -1.51 12.01 -23.46
N GLY A 86 -0.28 12.17 -23.95
CA GLY A 86 0.43 13.45 -23.95
C GLY A 86 0.78 13.92 -22.55
N GLN A 87 1.19 13.00 -21.67
CA GLN A 87 1.53 13.29 -20.29
C GLN A 87 2.93 12.79 -19.97
N SER A 88 3.65 13.54 -19.12
CA SER A 88 4.95 13.12 -18.57
C SER A 88 5.00 13.33 -17.07
N PHE A 89 5.45 12.33 -16.35
CA PHE A 89 5.54 12.31 -14.90
C PHE A 89 6.99 12.32 -14.46
N LYS A 90 7.31 13.22 -13.54
CA LYS A 90 8.64 13.36 -12.94
C LYS A 90 8.56 13.16 -11.44
N LEU A 91 9.58 12.52 -10.88
CA LEU A 91 9.72 12.35 -9.43
C LEU A 91 10.99 13.05 -8.96
N GLU A 92 10.85 13.90 -7.97
CA GLU A 92 11.94 14.42 -7.18
C GLU A 92 11.88 13.78 -5.79
N ALA A 93 12.97 13.15 -5.35
CA ALA A 93 13.01 12.48 -4.05
C ALA A 93 14.01 13.14 -3.13
N VAL A 94 13.55 13.53 -1.95
CA VAL A 94 14.36 14.11 -0.88
C VAL A 94 14.19 13.26 0.36
N ARG A 95 15.31 12.88 0.96
CA ARG A 95 15.35 12.17 2.25
C ARG A 95 16.11 13.03 3.25
N VAL A 96 15.47 13.27 4.39
CA VAL A 96 16.07 14.02 5.49
C VAL A 96 16.50 13.08 6.60
N LYS A 97 17.59 13.40 7.26
CA LYS A 97 18.02 12.68 8.46
C LYS A 97 17.13 13.08 9.64
N ALA A 98 17.16 12.29 10.72
CA ALA A 98 16.35 12.55 11.91
C ALA A 98 16.61 13.91 12.56
N ASP A 99 17.84 14.46 12.44
CA ASP A 99 18.27 15.78 12.94
C ASP A 99 17.97 16.93 11.97
N GLN A 100 17.48 16.65 10.77
CA GLN A 100 17.15 17.67 9.76
C GLN A 100 15.67 18.02 9.77
N SER A 101 15.34 19.23 9.31
CA SER A 101 13.96 19.72 9.25
C SER A 101 13.22 19.21 8.04
N SER A 102 12.21 18.38 8.25
CA SER A 102 11.28 17.96 7.19
C SER A 102 10.49 19.13 6.63
N SER A 103 10.16 20.10 7.49
CA SER A 103 9.43 21.32 7.10
C SER A 103 10.23 22.17 6.13
N GLN A 104 11.55 22.35 6.35
CA GLN A 104 12.39 23.12 5.44
C GLN A 104 12.51 22.40 4.08
N ALA A 105 12.75 21.09 4.08
CA ALA A 105 12.82 20.31 2.84
C ALA A 105 11.49 20.37 2.05
N PHE A 106 10.35 20.36 2.74
CA PHE A 106 9.04 20.57 2.11
C PHE A 106 8.92 21.95 1.46
N LEU A 107 9.36 23.04 2.16
CA LEU A 107 9.33 24.39 1.62
C LEU A 107 10.21 24.55 0.38
N ASP A 108 11.40 23.95 0.38
CA ASP A 108 12.31 24.01 -0.76
C ASP A 108 11.69 23.34 -1.99
N LEU A 109 11.07 22.16 -1.81
CA LEU A 109 10.31 21.47 -2.86
C LEU A 109 9.06 22.25 -3.30
N TYR A 110 8.37 22.90 -2.38
CA TYR A 110 7.23 23.76 -2.72
C TYR A 110 7.66 24.99 -3.52
N ALA A 111 8.79 25.60 -3.15
CA ALA A 111 9.37 26.75 -3.84
C ALA A 111 9.83 26.41 -5.26
N SER A 112 10.24 25.16 -5.55
CA SER A 112 10.53 24.67 -6.91
C SER A 112 9.30 24.50 -7.80
N GLY A 113 8.10 24.70 -7.24
CA GLY A 113 6.82 24.64 -7.98
C GLY A 113 6.03 23.34 -7.77
N THR A 114 6.55 22.37 -7.00
CA THR A 114 5.85 21.12 -6.74
C THR A 114 4.64 21.33 -5.83
N ARG A 115 3.53 20.64 -6.15
CA ARG A 115 2.25 20.70 -5.42
C ARG A 115 1.68 19.32 -5.10
N LEU A 116 2.33 18.25 -5.54
CA LEU A 116 1.93 16.86 -5.34
C LEU A 116 3.05 16.16 -4.55
N PHE A 117 2.74 15.71 -3.34
CA PHE A 117 3.74 15.20 -2.40
C PHE A 117 3.38 13.80 -1.90
N LEU A 118 4.36 12.92 -1.88
CA LEU A 118 4.33 11.66 -1.15
C LEU A 118 5.14 11.86 0.14
N LEU A 119 4.50 11.63 1.28
CA LEU A 119 5.12 11.82 2.60
C LEU A 119 5.40 10.45 3.24
N ASN A 120 6.68 10.07 3.28
CA ASN A 120 7.18 8.91 4.01
C ASN A 120 7.83 9.37 5.32
N LEU A 121 7.00 9.91 6.19
CA LEU A 121 7.40 10.55 7.44
C LEU A 121 6.73 9.88 8.64
N PRO A 122 7.35 9.86 9.82
CA PRO A 122 6.68 9.53 11.07
C PRO A 122 5.60 10.58 11.40
N LEU A 123 4.67 10.21 12.29
CA LEU A 123 3.48 10.99 12.59
C LEU A 123 3.74 12.46 12.94
N ASP A 124 4.69 12.72 13.86
CA ASP A 124 5.05 14.05 14.32
C ASP A 124 5.56 14.94 13.19
N LYS A 125 6.46 14.41 12.35
CA LYS A 125 7.01 15.13 11.20
C LYS A 125 5.98 15.33 10.09
N LEU A 126 5.11 14.35 9.88
CA LEU A 126 3.99 14.49 8.94
C LEU A 126 3.05 15.61 9.38
N LYS A 127 2.74 15.70 10.67
CA LYS A 127 1.91 16.79 11.23
C LYS A 127 2.59 18.14 11.06
N GLU A 128 3.89 18.26 11.39
CA GLU A 128 4.66 19.51 11.19
C GLU A 128 4.52 20.00 9.74
N VAL A 129 4.64 19.12 8.75
CA VAL A 129 4.47 19.48 7.34
C VAL A 129 3.00 19.81 7.00
N ALA A 130 2.06 18.98 7.43
CA ALA A 130 0.64 19.12 7.05
C ALA A 130 -0.03 20.37 7.65
N ASP A 131 0.49 20.90 8.76
CA ASP A 131 0.01 22.13 9.41
C ASP A 131 0.45 23.40 8.66
N MET A 132 1.41 23.31 7.75
CA MET A 132 1.96 24.48 7.04
C MET A 132 0.95 25.10 6.06
N PRO A 133 0.96 26.43 5.87
CA PRO A 133 0.10 27.10 4.89
C PRO A 133 0.28 26.60 3.45
N GLU A 134 1.51 26.29 3.06
CA GLU A 134 1.88 25.76 1.74
C GLU A 134 1.31 24.35 1.52
N ALA A 135 1.26 23.55 2.57
CA ALA A 135 0.66 22.22 2.53
C ALA A 135 -0.83 22.29 2.20
N LYS A 136 -1.54 23.33 2.66
CA LYS A 136 -2.98 23.53 2.34
C LYS A 136 -3.24 23.79 0.85
N GLN A 137 -2.22 24.23 0.10
CA GLN A 137 -2.27 24.48 -1.34
C GLN A 137 -1.73 23.31 -2.15
N SER A 138 -1.40 22.21 -1.50
CA SER A 138 -0.81 21.02 -2.08
C SER A 138 -1.71 19.81 -1.87
N LEU A 139 -1.54 18.78 -2.69
CA LEU A 139 -2.12 17.46 -2.46
C LEU A 139 -1.05 16.55 -1.88
N LEU A 140 -1.31 16.06 -0.69
CA LEU A 140 -0.39 15.24 0.09
C LEU A 140 -0.88 13.79 0.12
N PHE A 141 0.05 12.84 0.00
CA PHE A 141 -0.21 11.42 0.17
C PHE A 141 0.66 10.87 1.30
N ASN A 142 0.04 10.42 2.38
CA ASN A 142 0.70 9.68 3.44
C ASN A 142 0.92 8.23 2.99
N ILE A 143 2.19 7.86 2.86
CA ILE A 143 2.64 6.52 2.48
C ILE A 143 3.39 5.79 3.61
N GLY A 144 3.58 6.42 4.77
CA GLY A 144 4.40 5.91 5.88
C GLY A 144 3.69 5.77 7.22
N ALA A 145 2.97 6.81 7.67
CA ALA A 145 2.36 6.84 9.00
C ALA A 145 1.06 6.02 9.07
N MET A 146 1.06 4.94 9.86
CA MET A 146 -0.08 4.04 10.06
C MET A 146 -0.98 4.45 11.24
N ASP A 147 -0.75 5.61 11.83
CA ASP A 147 -1.39 6.07 13.05
C ASP A 147 -2.87 6.36 12.85
N ASP A 148 -3.70 5.74 13.68
CA ASP A 148 -5.16 5.81 13.56
C ASP A 148 -5.70 7.22 13.82
N GLU A 149 -4.97 8.04 14.60
CA GLU A 149 -5.39 9.41 14.90
C GLU A 149 -5.47 10.31 13.67
N LEU A 150 -4.65 10.08 12.64
CA LEU A 150 -4.74 10.77 11.34
C LEU A 150 -6.03 10.47 10.57
N ARG A 151 -6.80 9.47 10.99
CA ARG A 151 -8.05 9.04 10.36
C ARG A 151 -9.26 9.28 11.25
N THR A 152 -9.04 9.70 12.50
CA THR A 152 -10.10 9.82 13.51
C THR A 152 -10.21 11.19 14.14
N HIS A 153 -9.11 11.81 14.55
CA HIS A 153 -9.09 13.06 15.33
C HIS A 153 -8.32 14.16 14.62
N ILE A 154 -7.25 13.83 13.91
CA ILE A 154 -6.40 14.77 13.20
C ILE A 154 -6.73 14.66 11.72
N CYS A 155 -7.44 15.66 11.20
CA CYS A 155 -8.03 15.60 9.88
C CYS A 155 -7.47 16.71 9.00
N TYR A 156 -6.73 16.32 7.98
CA TYR A 156 -6.20 17.24 6.97
C TYR A 156 -6.96 17.05 5.64
N PRO A 157 -7.75 18.02 5.18
CA PRO A 157 -8.58 17.86 3.98
C PRO A 157 -7.83 17.59 2.68
N ASN A 158 -6.54 17.90 2.64
CA ASN A 158 -5.65 17.73 1.50
C ASN A 158 -4.66 16.57 1.67
N LEU A 159 -4.78 15.77 2.72
CA LEU A 159 -3.96 14.61 2.99
C LEU A 159 -4.74 13.32 2.70
N LEU A 160 -4.29 12.56 1.73
CA LEU A 160 -4.82 11.25 1.37
C LEU A 160 -3.89 10.16 1.94
N HIS A 161 -4.47 9.04 2.38
CA HIS A 161 -3.70 7.96 2.99
C HIS A 161 -3.76 6.72 2.11
N THR A 162 -2.65 6.33 1.51
CA THR A 162 -2.54 5.09 0.74
C THR A 162 -2.05 3.92 1.58
N ILE A 163 -1.27 4.20 2.63
CA ILE A 163 -0.91 3.21 3.64
C ILE A 163 -2.14 2.89 4.51
N PRO A 164 -2.45 1.62 4.81
CA PRO A 164 -3.50 1.28 5.75
C PRO A 164 -3.13 1.75 7.17
N SER A 165 -4.15 2.04 7.98
CA SER A 165 -3.95 2.29 9.39
C SER A 165 -3.78 0.99 10.18
N ARG A 166 -3.24 1.07 11.41
CA ARG A 166 -3.13 -0.08 12.30
C ARG A 166 -4.48 -0.74 12.58
N ALA A 167 -5.54 0.07 12.72
CA ALA A 167 -6.88 -0.44 12.89
C ALA A 167 -7.37 -1.24 11.68
N MET A 168 -7.01 -0.84 10.44
CA MET A 168 -7.35 -1.59 9.24
C MET A 168 -6.65 -2.95 9.20
N LEU A 169 -5.37 -3.00 9.54
CA LEU A 169 -4.59 -4.24 9.61
C LEU A 169 -5.14 -5.18 10.69
N ALA A 170 -5.40 -4.65 11.89
CA ALA A 170 -5.97 -5.42 12.99
C ALA A 170 -7.37 -5.97 12.65
N ASP A 171 -8.24 -5.16 12.03
CA ASP A 171 -9.57 -5.59 11.61
C ASP A 171 -9.48 -6.67 10.51
N ALA A 172 -8.56 -6.55 9.58
CA ALA A 172 -8.35 -7.54 8.52
C ALA A 172 -7.97 -8.92 9.10
N LEU A 173 -7.06 -8.93 10.08
CA LEU A 173 -6.67 -10.15 10.79
C LEU A 173 -7.85 -10.69 11.62
N ALA A 174 -8.51 -9.84 12.41
CA ALA A 174 -9.61 -10.25 13.27
C ALA A 174 -10.77 -10.89 12.49
N GLN A 175 -11.15 -10.32 11.33
CA GLN A 175 -12.16 -10.92 10.46
C GLN A 175 -11.77 -12.33 10.01
N TYR A 176 -10.52 -12.54 9.63
CA TYR A 176 -10.02 -13.86 9.26
C TYR A 176 -10.06 -14.83 10.44
N LEU A 177 -9.67 -14.39 11.63
CA LEU A 177 -9.69 -15.21 12.84
C LEU A 177 -11.13 -15.56 13.26
N THR A 178 -12.09 -14.64 13.10
CA THR A 178 -13.52 -14.91 13.28
C THR A 178 -13.99 -16.04 12.33
N TRP A 179 -13.61 -15.98 11.06
CA TRP A 179 -13.93 -17.02 10.08
C TRP A 179 -13.33 -18.39 10.45
N LYS A 180 -12.13 -18.38 11.05
CA LYS A 180 -11.45 -19.59 11.56
C LYS A 180 -12.01 -20.08 12.89
N ARG A 181 -12.82 -19.27 13.59
CA ARG A 181 -13.29 -19.48 14.97
C ARG A 181 -12.15 -19.54 15.99
N TRP A 182 -11.05 -18.80 15.75
CA TRP A 182 -9.95 -18.60 16.68
C TRP A 182 -10.25 -17.36 17.51
N ASN A 183 -11.06 -17.52 18.53
CA ASN A 183 -11.65 -16.41 19.29
C ASN A 183 -10.92 -16.07 20.58
N GLU A 184 -10.09 -16.96 21.09
CA GLU A 184 -9.32 -16.75 22.30
C GLU A 184 -7.85 -16.46 21.95
N TRP A 185 -7.40 -15.25 22.29
CA TRP A 185 -6.10 -14.73 21.90
C TRP A 185 -5.17 -14.59 23.09
N PHE A 186 -3.92 -15.04 22.95
CA PHE A 186 -2.81 -14.65 23.80
C PHE A 186 -2.04 -13.53 23.10
N LEU A 187 -2.07 -12.30 23.65
CA LEU A 187 -1.44 -11.11 23.06
C LEU A 187 -0.06 -10.88 23.68
N VAL A 188 0.99 -10.85 22.84
CA VAL A 188 2.36 -10.49 23.23
C VAL A 188 2.72 -9.15 22.59
N VAL A 189 3.14 -8.19 23.41
CA VAL A 189 3.37 -6.80 23.02
C VAL A 189 4.83 -6.43 23.22
N GLY A 190 5.45 -5.84 22.21
CA GLY A 190 6.78 -5.27 22.32
C GLY A 190 6.85 -4.01 23.20
N ARG A 191 8.04 -3.49 23.38
CA ARG A 191 8.29 -2.37 24.31
C ARG A 191 8.14 -1.00 23.67
N HIS A 192 8.22 -0.90 22.34
CA HIS A 192 8.24 0.35 21.61
C HIS A 192 6.85 0.98 21.43
N PRO A 193 6.76 2.30 21.24
CA PRO A 193 5.49 2.98 21.01
C PRO A 193 4.68 2.41 19.83
N PRO A 194 5.27 2.07 18.66
CA PRO A 194 4.54 1.44 17.56
C PRO A 194 3.90 0.09 17.94
N ASP A 195 4.62 -0.76 18.71
CA ASP A 195 4.11 -2.05 19.18
C ASP A 195 2.87 -1.87 20.04
N LYS A 196 2.93 -0.90 20.97
CA LYS A 196 1.79 -0.55 21.85
C LYS A 196 0.61 0.01 21.06
N ALA A 197 0.89 0.80 20.01
CA ALA A 197 -0.14 1.34 19.13
C ALA A 197 -0.84 0.21 18.33
N PHE A 198 -0.08 -0.75 17.81
CA PHE A 198 -0.67 -1.91 17.14
C PHE A 198 -1.42 -2.83 18.11
N ALA A 199 -0.89 -3.06 19.32
CA ALA A 199 -1.60 -3.79 20.36
C ALA A 199 -2.95 -3.15 20.70
N LYS A 200 -3.02 -1.81 20.79
CA LYS A 200 -4.28 -1.07 20.99
C LYS A 200 -5.27 -1.30 19.83
N ALA A 201 -4.78 -1.30 18.59
CA ALA A 201 -5.62 -1.60 17.44
C ALA A 201 -6.13 -3.05 17.46
N LEU A 202 -5.30 -4.01 17.85
CA LEU A 202 -5.69 -5.42 18.03
C LEU A 202 -6.73 -5.59 19.15
N GLN A 203 -6.58 -4.89 20.28
CA GLN A 203 -7.57 -4.90 21.37
C GLN A 203 -8.92 -4.34 20.92
N ARG A 204 -8.90 -3.24 20.13
CA ARG A 204 -10.09 -2.68 19.51
C ARG A 204 -10.75 -3.70 18.56
N ALA A 205 -9.97 -4.31 17.69
CA ALA A 205 -10.48 -5.31 16.75
C ALA A 205 -11.05 -6.54 17.48
N ALA A 206 -10.38 -7.03 18.53
CA ALA A 206 -10.88 -8.11 19.37
C ALA A 206 -12.27 -7.78 19.91
N LYS A 207 -12.43 -6.61 20.51
CA LYS A 207 -13.74 -6.15 21.03
C LYS A 207 -14.79 -6.04 19.93
N ARG A 208 -14.41 -5.49 18.74
CA ARG A 208 -15.31 -5.26 17.60
C ARG A 208 -15.86 -6.56 17.03
N TYR A 209 -15.03 -7.59 16.93
CA TYR A 209 -15.37 -8.87 16.30
C TYR A 209 -15.67 -10.00 17.29
N GLY A 210 -15.77 -9.68 18.59
CA GLY A 210 -16.19 -10.65 19.62
C GLY A 210 -15.11 -11.66 20.02
N HIS A 211 -13.83 -11.29 19.89
CA HIS A 211 -12.71 -12.09 20.39
C HIS A 211 -12.38 -11.74 21.83
N LYS A 212 -11.81 -12.68 22.54
CA LYS A 212 -11.38 -12.55 23.93
C LYS A 212 -9.84 -12.62 24.00
N ILE A 213 -9.21 -11.59 24.53
CA ILE A 213 -7.81 -11.65 24.92
C ILE A 213 -7.76 -12.34 26.29
N VAL A 214 -7.35 -13.60 26.29
CA VAL A 214 -7.31 -14.43 27.50
C VAL A 214 -6.12 -14.12 28.38
N GLU A 215 -5.01 -13.70 27.75
CA GLU A 215 -3.79 -13.28 28.42
C GLU A 215 -3.10 -12.20 27.59
N GLN A 216 -2.41 -11.27 28.26
CA GLN A 216 -1.55 -10.29 27.64
C GLN A 216 -0.25 -10.17 28.40
N LYS A 217 0.87 -10.32 27.68
CA LYS A 217 2.20 -10.13 28.26
C LYS A 217 3.02 -9.15 27.44
N GLN A 218 3.89 -8.41 28.13
CA GLN A 218 4.88 -7.58 27.48
C GLN A 218 6.17 -8.38 27.32
N TRP A 219 6.78 -8.32 26.13
CA TRP A 219 8.10 -8.90 25.89
C TRP A 219 9.16 -8.10 26.64
N THR A 220 9.93 -8.79 27.48
CA THR A 220 10.91 -8.16 28.39
C THR A 220 12.35 -8.55 28.09
N PHE A 221 12.58 -9.52 27.20
CA PHE A 221 13.91 -9.99 26.88
C PHE A 221 14.62 -9.08 25.88
N GLU A 222 15.93 -8.90 26.05
CA GLU A 222 16.71 -8.08 25.14
C GLU A 222 17.30 -8.89 23.99
N PRO A 223 17.09 -8.49 22.73
CA PRO A 223 17.56 -9.29 21.58
C PRO A 223 19.07 -9.24 21.37
N GLY A 224 19.77 -8.22 21.88
CA GLY A 224 21.17 -7.94 21.58
C GLY A 224 22.21 -8.87 22.21
N ALA A 225 21.96 -9.39 23.41
CA ALA A 225 22.90 -10.24 24.15
C ALA A 225 23.07 -11.65 23.57
N ARG A 226 22.21 -12.03 22.63
CA ARG A 226 22.05 -13.41 22.15
C ARG A 226 22.83 -13.74 20.88
N ARG A 227 23.29 -12.72 20.13
CA ARG A 227 24.04 -12.93 18.90
C ARG A 227 25.47 -13.42 19.10
N THR A 228 26.04 -13.14 20.25
CA THR A 228 27.45 -13.46 20.59
C THR A 228 27.60 -14.71 21.41
N ASP A 229 26.50 -15.26 21.94
CA ASP A 229 26.50 -16.43 22.78
C ASP A 229 25.92 -17.65 22.03
N SER A 230 26.45 -18.83 22.26
CA SER A 230 25.96 -20.12 21.77
C SER A 230 24.60 -20.54 22.37
N GLY A 231 23.81 -19.57 22.82
CA GLY A 231 22.62 -19.67 23.65
C GLY A 231 21.31 -20.03 22.97
N HIS A 232 21.29 -20.72 21.83
CA HIS A 232 20.05 -21.22 21.22
C HIS A 232 19.16 -22.04 22.15
N THR A 233 19.76 -22.80 23.05
CA THR A 233 19.06 -23.56 24.07
C THR A 233 18.34 -22.67 25.08
N ARG A 234 18.95 -21.59 25.49
CA ARG A 234 18.40 -20.65 26.47
C ARG A 234 17.21 -19.89 25.98
N GLU A 235 17.25 -19.42 24.71
CA GLU A 235 16.12 -18.78 24.06
C GLU A 235 14.90 -19.70 23.93
N GLN A 236 15.12 -20.98 23.65
CA GLN A 236 14.04 -21.95 23.57
C GLN A 236 13.35 -22.17 24.92
N GLU A 237 14.13 -22.23 25.99
CA GLU A 237 13.60 -22.37 27.36
C GLU A 237 12.86 -21.12 27.81
N GLU A 238 13.39 -19.92 27.51
CA GLU A 238 12.80 -18.65 27.88
C GLU A 238 11.45 -18.43 27.16
N VAL A 239 11.36 -18.70 25.85
CA VAL A 239 10.11 -18.58 25.08
C VAL A 239 9.08 -19.58 25.60
N ASN A 240 9.49 -20.80 25.87
CA ASN A 240 8.60 -21.82 26.39
C ASN A 240 8.03 -21.40 27.75
N ALA A 241 8.90 -21.01 28.71
CA ALA A 241 8.48 -20.54 30.03
C ALA A 241 7.60 -19.27 29.96
N PHE A 242 7.97 -18.30 29.11
CA PHE A 242 7.22 -17.07 28.92
C PHE A 242 5.80 -17.35 28.40
N SER A 243 5.66 -18.33 27.50
CA SER A 243 4.39 -18.68 26.86
C SER A 243 3.54 -19.70 27.63
N GLN A 244 3.97 -20.12 28.86
CA GLN A 244 3.14 -20.90 29.76
C GLN A 244 2.00 -20.03 30.29
N VAL A 245 0.84 -20.14 29.63
CA VAL A 245 -0.44 -19.49 29.99
C VAL A 245 -1.57 -20.50 29.84
N GLY A 246 -2.78 -20.12 30.24
CA GLY A 246 -3.99 -20.91 29.99
C GLY A 246 -4.20 -21.20 28.50
N ASP A 247 -5.20 -21.98 28.16
CA ASP A 247 -5.47 -22.33 26.75
C ASP A 247 -5.89 -21.10 25.96
N TYR A 248 -5.51 -21.08 24.66
CA TYR A 248 -5.83 -20.05 23.69
C TYR A 248 -5.83 -20.63 22.27
N ASP A 249 -6.52 -19.99 21.33
CA ASP A 249 -6.58 -20.46 19.94
C ASP A 249 -5.38 -20.01 19.10
N ILE A 250 -4.91 -18.80 19.34
CA ILE A 250 -3.81 -18.18 18.59
C ILE A 250 -3.00 -17.23 19.47
N LEU A 251 -1.69 -17.22 19.29
CA LEU A 251 -0.81 -16.20 19.84
C LEU A 251 -0.73 -15.02 18.86
N ILE A 252 -1.05 -13.82 19.34
CA ILE A 252 -0.99 -12.58 18.55
C ILE A 252 0.21 -11.75 18.99
N VAL A 253 1.02 -11.33 18.02
CA VAL A 253 2.24 -10.56 18.23
C VAL A 253 2.05 -9.13 17.77
N ALA A 254 2.46 -8.19 18.62
CA ALA A 254 2.60 -6.77 18.28
C ALA A 254 4.08 -6.39 18.44
N ASP A 255 4.84 -6.50 17.36
CA ASP A 255 6.29 -6.27 17.26
C ASP A 255 6.58 -5.58 15.92
N GLU A 256 6.23 -4.28 15.79
CA GLU A 256 6.47 -3.50 14.57
C GLU A 256 7.96 -3.18 14.36
N GLN A 257 8.78 -3.33 15.41
CA GLN A 257 10.23 -3.14 15.33
C GLN A 257 10.97 -4.42 14.93
N ASP A 258 10.27 -5.54 14.79
CA ASP A 258 10.86 -6.85 14.41
C ASP A 258 12.00 -7.28 15.32
N GLU A 259 11.83 -7.11 16.65
CA GLU A 259 12.85 -7.43 17.65
C GLU A 259 12.75 -8.87 18.19
N PHE A 260 11.54 -9.46 18.22
CA PHE A 260 11.37 -10.74 18.94
C PHE A 260 10.32 -11.68 18.33
N GLY A 261 9.39 -11.18 17.52
CA GLY A 261 8.21 -11.95 17.12
C GLY A 261 8.54 -13.26 16.39
N GLU A 262 9.61 -13.29 15.62
CA GLU A 262 10.08 -14.50 14.94
C GLU A 262 10.50 -15.61 15.91
N PHE A 263 10.97 -15.26 17.13
CA PHE A 263 11.34 -16.25 18.14
C PHE A 263 10.14 -17.00 18.70
N LEU A 264 8.93 -16.45 18.60
CA LEU A 264 7.73 -17.07 19.13
C LEU A 264 7.22 -18.21 18.23
N SER A 265 7.52 -18.14 16.94
CA SER A 265 7.09 -19.16 15.98
C SER A 265 7.69 -20.53 16.34
N TYR A 266 6.82 -21.55 16.53
CA TYR A 266 7.18 -22.95 16.82
C TYR A 266 7.86 -23.22 18.17
N ARG A 267 8.04 -22.21 19.03
CA ARG A 267 8.76 -22.34 20.31
C ARG A 267 7.88 -22.18 21.53
N THR A 268 6.61 -21.84 21.32
CA THR A 268 5.64 -21.65 22.41
C THR A 268 5.31 -22.95 23.14
N TYR A 269 4.92 -22.84 24.42
CA TYR A 269 4.53 -23.98 25.25
C TYR A 269 3.37 -24.78 24.63
N LEU A 270 2.31 -24.10 24.16
CA LEU A 270 1.23 -24.72 23.42
C LEU A 270 1.49 -24.62 21.91
N PRO A 271 1.27 -25.70 21.13
CA PRO A 271 1.46 -25.70 19.67
C PRO A 271 0.29 -24.99 18.98
N ARG A 272 0.21 -23.68 19.16
CA ARG A 272 -0.81 -22.83 18.59
C ARG A 272 -0.24 -21.99 17.46
N PRO A 273 -1.05 -21.58 16.45
CA PRO A 273 -0.60 -20.67 15.42
C PRO A 273 -0.18 -19.30 15.99
N VAL A 274 0.70 -18.62 15.25
CA VAL A 274 1.14 -17.26 15.54
C VAL A 274 0.62 -16.32 14.45
N GLY A 275 0.13 -15.15 14.83
CA GLY A 275 -0.33 -14.11 13.92
C GLY A 275 -0.04 -12.72 14.48
N GLY A 276 -0.32 -11.69 13.70
CA GLY A 276 -0.01 -10.30 14.06
C GLY A 276 1.07 -9.73 13.17
N THR A 277 2.11 -9.15 13.75
CA THR A 277 3.26 -8.64 12.97
C THR A 277 4.07 -9.76 12.33
N GLN A 278 4.12 -10.93 12.94
CA GLN A 278 4.80 -12.13 12.43
C GLN A 278 3.82 -13.29 12.27
N GLY A 279 4.26 -14.36 11.60
CA GLY A 279 3.45 -15.54 11.35
C GLY A 279 2.36 -15.27 10.32
N LEU A 280 1.11 -15.21 10.74
CA LEU A 280 -0.04 -14.85 9.92
C LEU A 280 -0.25 -13.35 9.97
N SER A 281 0.32 -12.63 9.02
CA SER A 281 0.41 -11.17 9.06
C SER A 281 -0.56 -10.47 8.11
N PRO A 282 -1.31 -9.46 8.59
CA PRO A 282 -2.08 -8.56 7.73
C PRO A 282 -1.15 -7.53 7.07
N ALA A 283 -1.29 -7.31 5.76
CA ALA A 283 -0.41 -6.43 5.00
C ALA A 283 -1.15 -5.70 3.87
N ALA A 284 -0.66 -4.53 3.50
CA ALA A 284 -1.08 -3.85 2.29
C ALA A 284 -0.59 -4.60 1.04
N TRP A 285 0.62 -5.14 1.10
CA TRP A 285 1.23 -5.91 0.03
C TRP A 285 2.09 -7.04 0.59
N SER A 286 2.21 -8.11 -0.20
CA SER A 286 3.10 -9.22 0.12
C SER A 286 3.74 -9.75 -1.17
N GLY A 287 5.04 -9.99 -1.12
CA GLY A 287 5.79 -10.58 -2.24
C GLY A 287 5.33 -11.97 -2.66
N VAL A 288 4.57 -12.65 -1.81
CA VAL A 288 3.96 -13.97 -2.10
C VAL A 288 2.54 -13.88 -2.65
N HIS A 289 2.08 -12.67 -2.97
CA HIS A 289 0.78 -12.47 -3.60
C HIS A 289 0.86 -12.71 -5.11
N GLU A 290 0.12 -13.70 -5.63
CA GLU A 290 0.22 -14.15 -7.01
C GLU A 290 -1.04 -13.93 -7.85
N GLN A 291 -2.17 -13.58 -7.23
CA GLN A 291 -3.45 -13.43 -7.90
C GLN A 291 -3.60 -12.07 -8.59
N TRP A 292 -4.56 -12.00 -9.54
CA TRP A 292 -5.00 -10.75 -10.19
C TRP A 292 -3.89 -9.93 -10.85
N GLY A 293 -2.89 -10.61 -11.42
CA GLY A 293 -1.75 -9.96 -12.09
C GLY A 293 -0.62 -9.53 -11.16
N ALA A 294 -0.73 -9.84 -9.86
CA ALA A 294 0.29 -9.49 -8.87
C ALA A 294 1.67 -10.09 -9.17
N THR A 295 1.71 -11.33 -9.69
CA THR A 295 2.97 -11.97 -10.09
C THR A 295 3.75 -11.15 -11.11
N GLN A 296 3.09 -10.64 -12.15
CA GLN A 296 3.75 -9.83 -13.17
C GLN A 296 4.19 -8.47 -12.61
N PHE A 297 3.35 -7.85 -11.79
CA PHE A 297 3.66 -6.59 -11.13
C PHE A 297 4.87 -6.73 -10.21
N GLN A 298 4.85 -7.73 -9.34
CA GLN A 298 5.96 -8.03 -8.42
C GLN A 298 7.26 -8.41 -9.16
N ARG A 299 7.16 -9.13 -10.27
CA ARG A 299 8.32 -9.49 -11.10
C ARG A 299 9.00 -8.25 -11.66
N ARG A 300 8.25 -7.31 -12.26
CA ARG A 300 8.79 -6.04 -12.77
C ARG A 300 9.50 -5.24 -11.68
N PHE A 301 8.88 -5.17 -10.49
CA PHE A 301 9.49 -4.52 -9.34
C PHE A 301 10.81 -5.18 -8.93
N ARG A 302 10.81 -6.52 -8.79
CA ARG A 302 11.99 -7.28 -8.37
C ARG A 302 13.12 -7.22 -9.39
N GLU A 303 12.83 -7.25 -10.69
CA GLU A 303 13.84 -7.13 -11.75
C GLU A 303 14.58 -5.79 -11.67
N LYS A 304 13.88 -4.70 -11.32
CA LYS A 304 14.48 -3.38 -11.17
C LYS A 304 15.22 -3.20 -9.84
N ASN A 305 14.64 -3.65 -8.74
CA ASN A 305 15.09 -3.29 -7.40
C ASN A 305 15.79 -4.43 -6.65
N GLN A 306 15.89 -5.64 -7.22
CA GLN A 306 16.53 -6.85 -6.66
C GLN A 306 16.01 -7.25 -5.27
N ARG A 307 14.81 -6.82 -4.90
CA ARG A 307 14.11 -7.13 -3.66
C ARG A 307 12.60 -7.23 -3.85
N TRP A 308 11.91 -7.72 -2.85
CA TRP A 308 10.45 -7.71 -2.83
C TRP A 308 9.91 -6.33 -2.48
N MET A 309 8.72 -6.03 -3.02
CA MET A 309 7.99 -4.80 -2.72
C MET A 309 7.48 -4.83 -1.27
N SER A 310 7.72 -3.77 -0.52
CA SER A 310 7.20 -3.55 0.82
C SER A 310 5.82 -2.88 0.80
N ASP A 311 5.14 -2.83 1.95
CA ASP A 311 3.88 -2.09 2.11
C ASP A 311 4.01 -0.60 1.75
N ARG A 312 5.14 0.02 2.11
CA ARG A 312 5.42 1.43 1.77
C ARG A 312 5.66 1.64 0.28
N ASP A 313 6.37 0.71 -0.38
CA ASP A 313 6.55 0.76 -1.84
C ASP A 313 5.20 0.66 -2.56
N TYR A 314 4.37 -0.28 -2.13
CA TYR A 314 3.04 -0.44 -2.69
C TYR A 314 2.16 0.79 -2.45
N SER A 315 2.23 1.39 -1.26
CA SER A 315 1.50 2.60 -0.92
C SER A 315 1.97 3.81 -1.73
N ALA A 316 3.27 3.94 -1.98
CA ALA A 316 3.84 4.96 -2.84
C ALA A 316 3.43 4.76 -4.31
N TRP A 317 3.48 3.52 -4.79
CA TRP A 317 2.99 3.17 -6.12
C TRP A 317 1.51 3.54 -6.28
N LEU A 318 0.64 3.21 -5.31
CA LEU A 318 -0.77 3.58 -5.31
C LEU A 318 -0.99 5.10 -5.36
N ALA A 319 -0.20 5.87 -4.60
CA ALA A 319 -0.27 7.33 -4.61
C ALA A 319 0.06 7.90 -6.00
N VAL A 320 1.19 7.47 -6.59
CA VAL A 320 1.61 7.90 -7.93
C VAL A 320 0.59 7.47 -8.99
N ARG A 321 0.06 6.24 -8.91
CA ARG A 321 -0.97 5.76 -9.83
C ARG A 321 -2.29 6.51 -9.67
N SER A 322 -2.66 6.91 -8.44
CA SER A 322 -3.84 7.74 -8.20
C SER A 322 -3.72 9.13 -8.85
N ILE A 323 -2.54 9.73 -8.75
CA ILE A 323 -2.22 10.98 -9.45
C ILE A 323 -2.32 10.79 -10.97
N GLY A 324 -1.76 9.70 -11.49
CA GLY A 324 -1.78 9.40 -12.93
C GLY A 324 -3.18 9.20 -13.48
N GLU A 325 -4.03 8.43 -12.81
CA GLU A 325 -5.43 8.22 -13.19
C GLU A 325 -6.20 9.56 -13.14
N ALA A 326 -6.03 10.32 -12.07
CA ALA A 326 -6.69 11.62 -11.92
C ALA A 326 -6.24 12.62 -12.99
N SER A 327 -4.93 12.70 -13.26
CA SER A 327 -4.41 13.58 -14.34
C SER A 327 -4.96 13.21 -15.70
N THR A 328 -5.04 11.92 -16.01
CA THR A 328 -5.55 11.42 -17.28
C THR A 328 -7.03 11.75 -17.45
N ARG A 329 -7.84 11.53 -16.41
CA ARG A 329 -9.29 11.73 -16.45
C ARG A 329 -9.71 13.19 -16.38
N SER A 330 -8.97 14.01 -15.62
CA SER A 330 -9.27 15.45 -15.48
C SER A 330 -8.52 16.33 -16.49
N ALA A 331 -7.60 15.77 -17.27
CA ALA A 331 -6.68 16.49 -18.16
C ALA A 331 -5.99 17.67 -17.44
N SER A 332 -5.53 17.46 -16.19
CA SER A 332 -5.00 18.50 -15.31
C SER A 332 -3.82 18.00 -14.48
N ASN A 333 -2.95 18.94 -14.07
CA ASN A 333 -1.90 18.75 -13.09
C ASN A 333 -2.14 19.58 -11.80
N GLN A 334 -3.28 20.26 -11.70
CA GLN A 334 -3.63 21.13 -10.58
C GLN A 334 -4.06 20.28 -9.37
N ALA A 335 -3.40 20.46 -8.23
CA ALA A 335 -3.64 19.67 -7.01
C ALA A 335 -5.12 19.60 -6.59
N GLU A 336 -5.86 20.73 -6.66
CA GLU A 336 -7.27 20.79 -6.28
C GLU A 336 -8.17 19.99 -7.23
N LYS A 337 -7.92 20.07 -8.55
CA LYS A 337 -8.68 19.30 -9.55
C LYS A 337 -8.40 17.79 -9.40
N LEU A 338 -7.14 17.43 -9.19
CA LEU A 338 -6.77 16.03 -8.96
C LEU A 338 -7.43 15.49 -7.70
N LYS A 339 -7.37 16.24 -6.58
CA LYS A 339 -8.02 15.89 -5.33
C LYS A 339 -9.53 15.69 -5.51
N GLY A 340 -10.18 16.65 -6.18
CA GLY A 340 -11.62 16.57 -6.45
C GLY A 340 -12.01 15.32 -7.22
N PHE A 341 -11.23 14.93 -8.23
CA PHE A 341 -11.47 13.69 -8.98
C PHE A 341 -11.18 12.44 -8.14
N ILE A 342 -10.05 12.40 -7.41
CA ILE A 342 -9.67 11.25 -6.58
C ILE A 342 -10.72 10.95 -5.49
N LEU A 343 -11.34 11.97 -4.94
CA LEU A 343 -12.38 11.82 -3.91
C LEU A 343 -13.78 11.62 -4.49
N SER A 344 -13.97 11.73 -5.80
CA SER A 344 -15.28 11.52 -6.44
C SER A 344 -15.65 10.03 -6.55
N SER A 345 -16.94 9.77 -6.80
CA SER A 345 -17.47 8.43 -7.08
C SER A 345 -16.91 7.81 -8.37
N ASP A 346 -16.40 8.63 -9.27
CA ASP A 346 -15.88 8.19 -10.58
C ASP A 346 -14.47 7.64 -10.50
N PHE A 347 -13.77 7.92 -9.39
CA PHE A 347 -12.44 7.40 -9.17
C PHE A 347 -12.45 5.90 -8.84
N ASN A 348 -11.73 5.13 -9.63
CA ASN A 348 -11.40 3.75 -9.31
C ASN A 348 -10.04 3.40 -9.93
N LEU A 349 -9.22 2.68 -9.18
CA LEU A 349 -7.88 2.29 -9.61
C LEU A 349 -7.70 0.78 -9.49
N ALA A 350 -7.21 0.15 -10.56
CA ALA A 350 -6.78 -1.25 -10.52
C ALA A 350 -5.51 -1.39 -9.67
N ALA A 351 -5.56 -2.27 -8.68
CA ALA A 351 -4.55 -2.37 -7.64
C ALA A 351 -4.05 -3.80 -7.37
N PHE A 352 -4.21 -4.71 -8.33
CA PHE A 352 -3.75 -6.11 -8.27
C PHE A 352 -4.26 -6.92 -7.06
N LYS A 353 -5.41 -6.53 -6.48
CA LYS A 353 -6.03 -7.22 -5.33
C LYS A 353 -7.49 -7.64 -5.59
N GLY A 354 -7.83 -7.89 -6.86
CA GLY A 354 -9.13 -8.43 -7.29
C GLY A 354 -10.30 -7.45 -7.26
N ARG A 355 -10.10 -6.25 -6.72
CA ARG A 355 -11.11 -5.19 -6.64
C ARG A 355 -10.46 -3.84 -6.90
N PRO A 356 -11.16 -2.90 -7.55
CA PRO A 356 -10.68 -1.53 -7.64
C PRO A 356 -10.64 -0.89 -6.25
N VAL A 357 -9.69 0.02 -6.08
CA VAL A 357 -9.54 0.82 -4.86
C VAL A 357 -10.12 2.22 -5.08
N THR A 358 -10.67 2.81 -4.02
CA THR A 358 -11.30 4.14 -4.00
C THR A 358 -10.91 4.85 -2.70
N TYR A 359 -11.19 6.14 -2.59
CA TYR A 359 -10.91 6.88 -1.35
C TYR A 359 -12.18 7.14 -0.55
N ARG A 360 -12.04 7.25 0.78
CA ARG A 360 -13.07 7.76 1.67
C ARG A 360 -13.05 9.29 1.61
N GLU A 361 -14.15 9.92 1.28
CA GLU A 361 -14.24 11.38 1.20
C GLU A 361 -14.00 12.06 2.56
N TRP A 362 -14.45 11.41 3.65
CA TRP A 362 -14.48 12.00 4.98
C TRP A 362 -13.11 12.00 5.69
N ASN A 363 -12.19 11.11 5.36
CA ASN A 363 -10.86 11.07 5.99
C ASN A 363 -9.70 10.79 5.02
N GLY A 364 -9.95 10.77 3.72
CA GLY A 364 -8.90 10.55 2.72
C GLY A 364 -8.26 9.17 2.70
N GLN A 365 -8.76 8.19 3.48
CA GLN A 365 -8.18 6.85 3.51
C GLN A 365 -8.57 6.03 2.28
N LEU A 366 -7.58 5.44 1.64
CA LEU A 366 -7.79 4.49 0.55
C LEU A 366 -8.52 3.24 1.04
N ARG A 367 -9.66 2.92 0.42
CA ARG A 367 -10.34 1.64 0.56
C ARG A 367 -9.62 0.61 -0.27
N GLN A 368 -9.01 -0.34 0.38
CA GLN A 368 -8.26 -1.41 -0.29
C GLN A 368 -8.43 -2.75 0.43
N PRO A 369 -8.44 -3.87 -0.30
CA PRO A 369 -8.31 -5.18 0.30
C PRO A 369 -6.96 -5.31 1.01
N LEU A 370 -6.93 -6.01 2.15
CA LEU A 370 -5.71 -6.32 2.87
C LEU A 370 -5.42 -7.81 2.81
N LEU A 371 -4.17 -8.13 2.58
CA LEU A 371 -3.70 -9.51 2.48
C LEU A 371 -3.49 -10.09 3.88
N ILE A 372 -3.86 -11.35 4.06
CA ILE A 372 -3.44 -12.14 5.21
C ILE A 372 -2.46 -13.16 4.67
N SER A 373 -1.20 -12.96 5.01
CA SER A 373 -0.09 -13.73 4.43
C SER A 373 0.73 -14.43 5.50
N SER A 374 1.29 -15.56 5.14
CA SER A 374 2.43 -16.19 5.80
C SER A 374 3.71 -15.85 5.02
N PRO A 375 4.89 -16.18 5.50
CA PRO A 375 6.14 -15.85 4.80
C PRO A 375 6.24 -16.40 3.36
N ARG A 376 5.44 -17.41 2.99
CA ARG A 376 5.51 -18.07 1.67
C ARG A 376 4.20 -18.17 0.92
N LEU A 377 3.08 -17.70 1.49
CA LEU A 377 1.77 -17.87 0.87
C LEU A 377 0.81 -16.76 1.32
N THR A 378 0.05 -16.21 0.39
CA THR A 378 -1.15 -15.43 0.72
C THR A 378 -2.26 -16.40 1.11
N ILE A 379 -2.68 -16.34 2.37
CA ILE A 379 -3.66 -17.24 2.97
C ILE A 379 -5.10 -16.81 2.65
N SER A 380 -5.35 -15.50 2.75
CA SER A 380 -6.67 -14.92 2.52
C SER A 380 -6.56 -13.44 2.17
N VAL A 381 -7.69 -12.84 1.80
CA VAL A 381 -7.81 -11.41 1.52
C VAL A 381 -9.03 -10.87 2.28
N SER A 382 -8.80 -9.88 3.12
CA SER A 382 -9.87 -9.19 3.85
C SER A 382 -10.34 -7.94 3.09
N PRO A 383 -11.64 -7.60 3.16
CA PRO A 383 -12.68 -8.13 4.05
C PRO A 383 -13.08 -9.58 3.75
N GLN A 384 -13.29 -10.36 4.80
CA GLN A 384 -13.75 -11.73 4.68
C GLN A 384 -15.23 -11.79 4.27
N LYS A 385 -15.62 -12.92 3.67
CA LYS A 385 -17.02 -13.14 3.28
C LYS A 385 -17.93 -13.12 4.50
N GLY A 386 -19.04 -12.37 4.41
CA GLY A 386 -20.01 -12.23 5.50
C GLY A 386 -19.89 -10.92 6.28
N PHE A 387 -18.78 -10.20 6.17
CA PHE A 387 -18.65 -8.86 6.75
C PHE A 387 -19.20 -7.83 5.77
N LEU A 388 -20.32 -7.22 6.11
CA LEU A 388 -21.07 -6.30 5.27
C LEU A 388 -20.99 -4.87 5.83
N HIS A 389 -21.04 -3.90 4.94
CA HIS A 389 -21.12 -2.49 5.27
C HIS A 389 -22.08 -1.78 4.31
N GLN A 390 -22.71 -0.69 4.77
CA GLN A 390 -23.74 0.03 4.03
C GLN A 390 -23.23 0.58 2.68
N PHE A 391 -22.02 1.12 2.63
CA PHE A 391 -21.43 1.73 1.42
C PHE A 391 -20.50 0.78 0.68
N SER A 392 -19.52 0.22 1.36
CA SER A 392 -18.54 -0.69 0.79
C SER A 392 -18.06 -1.69 1.82
N THR A 393 -17.96 -2.96 1.44
CA THR A 393 -17.40 -3.97 2.36
C THR A 393 -15.97 -3.62 2.80
N LEU A 394 -15.23 -2.81 2.01
CA LEU A 394 -13.90 -2.31 2.39
C LEU A 394 -13.96 -1.32 3.57
N ASP A 395 -15.11 -0.75 3.86
CA ASP A 395 -15.32 0.13 5.03
C ASP A 395 -15.52 -0.65 6.33
N THR A 396 -15.58 -1.98 6.27
CA THR A 396 -15.50 -2.83 7.47
C THR A 396 -14.11 -2.86 8.10
N LEU A 397 -13.08 -2.36 7.40
CA LEU A 397 -11.70 -2.31 7.86
C LEU A 397 -11.35 -0.91 8.38
N GLY A 398 -10.86 -0.83 9.60
CA GLY A 398 -10.52 0.42 10.29
C GLY A 398 -11.71 1.12 10.91
N TYR A 399 -11.53 2.38 11.24
CA TYR A 399 -12.59 3.21 11.82
C TYR A 399 -13.64 3.57 10.77
N ASP A 400 -14.90 3.53 11.15
CA ASP A 400 -16.03 3.99 10.34
C ASP A 400 -16.24 5.50 10.51
N ARG A 401 -17.04 6.09 9.61
CA ARG A 401 -17.37 7.52 9.65
C ARG A 401 -17.98 7.95 11.00
N ALA A 402 -18.83 7.11 11.59
CA ALA A 402 -19.44 7.38 12.88
C ALA A 402 -18.43 7.41 14.05
N GLU A 403 -17.33 6.68 13.92
CA GLU A 403 -16.27 6.56 14.92
C GLU A 403 -15.21 7.66 14.79
N SER A 404 -15.30 8.51 13.75
CA SER A 404 -14.33 9.55 13.41
C SER A 404 -14.90 10.96 13.59
N GLN A 405 -14.03 11.91 13.88
CA GLN A 405 -14.35 13.34 13.89
C GLN A 405 -14.07 14.01 12.54
N CYS A 406 -13.41 13.30 11.61
CA CYS A 406 -13.12 13.81 10.28
C CYS A 406 -14.40 13.92 9.44
N GLY A 407 -14.56 15.02 8.71
CA GLY A 407 -15.72 15.23 7.83
C GLY A 407 -17.04 15.51 8.56
N LYS A 408 -16.95 15.94 9.82
CA LYS A 408 -18.09 16.48 10.60
C LYS A 408 -18.17 17.99 10.47
#